data_b424dcb43701d3c714fcfaf1d31948e7
#
_entry.id   b424dcb43701d3c714fcfaf1d31948e7
#
_cell.length_a   1.000
_cell.length_b   1.000
_cell.length_c   1.000
_cell.angle_alpha   90.00
_cell.angle_beta   90.00
_cell.angle_gamma   90.00
#
_symmetry.space_group_name_H-M   'P 1'
#
loop_
_entity.id
_entity.type
_entity.pdbx_description
1 polymer ?
#
loop_
_entity_poly.entity_id
_entity_poly.type
_entity_poly.pdbx_seq_one_letter_code
_entity_poly.pdbx_strand_id
1 'polypeptide(L)'
;MYAMTFAVPPAFRRLTALASAVVFLGIAAAPAAAAESPADWMYSPRTISEIDLTLPPSSWKTLEEHPEDEYVPGTFAIAETDGTPGTAGPFTAPIEVGVRLKGGEFGSLRTLDQKAAFKIKFDAFVEGQTFLGLKKLTLNNMVEDPSMVHEVAAYEAFQALGVPSPHTGFAFLRVNGESFGLHLNIETLDKIALEKRFGPFLSPPQHLYEGEYGADVTPGKSDELEVDEGKKKAGEKGDLEALVAAVANPTPSFSAAVGPVADLDEMTRMWAVEKYSGQWDGYSGQTGEKQPNNYYLYSDPSGRFQMLPWGTDETWGKPIEFEALGGVLFNGCLGDTSCKATYRQALAGALATLNGLDLDDSVRCASERLRPWQDLEAAEKSPAHPERVPFSAGQIASAVASTRDFIADRPAELASFLGVAPPAPPPSQPCPPPTQRRDHEAPPAPGGSTAPSTISASAPPGSIAPPRLIRSRVGERAVHLRVAVSGAGELVLYGWIGAGKKHANACAPARRRASASASTEITCKLTDPALRRRAKHRLRLHLKLDFLPSSGTPQEIRSNLTLSRHRG
;
A
#
# COMPACT_ATOMS: atom_id res chain seq x y z
N MET A 1 32.29 39.58 86.01
CA MET A 1 33.40 38.85 86.59
C MET A 1 33.73 37.69 85.70
N TYR A 2 34.91 37.76 85.20
CA TYR A 2 35.73 36.76 84.45
C TYR A 2 35.09 35.60 83.70
N ALA A 3 35.23 35.74 82.41
CA ALA A 3 35.17 34.65 81.44
C ALA A 3 36.45 33.83 81.44
N MET A 4 36.38 32.57 81.19
CA MET A 4 37.48 31.78 80.63
C MET A 4 37.02 30.95 79.48
N THR A 5 37.52 31.31 78.27
CA THR A 5 37.48 30.61 77.02
C THR A 5 38.45 29.45 76.99
N PHE A 6 38.03 28.27 76.57
CA PHE A 6 38.93 27.22 76.08
C PHE A 6 38.61 26.91 74.64
N ALA A 7 39.60 27.10 73.77
CA ALA A 7 39.59 26.75 72.36
C ALA A 7 40.01 25.29 72.18
N VAL A 8 39.31 24.56 71.30
CA VAL A 8 39.67 23.23 70.78
C VAL A 8 39.77 23.30 69.24
N PRO A 9 40.86 22.81 68.62
CA PRO A 9 41.09 22.94 67.17
C PRO A 9 40.30 21.94 66.37
N PRO A 10 39.95 22.26 65.08
CA PRO A 10 39.18 21.37 64.18
C PRO A 10 40.08 20.35 63.54
N ALA A 11 39.76 19.08 63.72
CA ALA A 11 40.31 17.97 62.95
C ALA A 11 39.60 17.87 61.60
N PHE A 12 40.35 18.08 60.54
CA PHE A 12 39.91 17.82 59.13
C PHE A 12 39.64 16.34 58.94
N ARG A 13 38.37 15.98 58.65
CA ARG A 13 38.02 14.73 58.02
C ARG A 13 37.55 15.04 56.58
N ARG A 14 38.40 14.75 55.59
CA ARG A 14 38.02 14.70 54.18
C ARG A 14 37.19 13.44 53.99
N LEU A 15 35.89 13.60 53.81
CA LEU A 15 35.05 12.56 53.18
C LEU A 15 35.16 12.74 51.65
N THR A 16 35.85 11.82 50.99
CA THR A 16 35.78 11.61 49.53
C THR A 16 34.46 10.94 49.24
N ALA A 17 33.50 11.70 48.70
CA ALA A 17 32.29 11.15 48.07
C ALA A 17 32.67 10.58 46.70
N LEU A 18 32.73 9.25 46.59
CA LEU A 18 32.73 8.57 45.28
C LEU A 18 31.29 8.69 44.71
N ALA A 19 31.11 9.56 43.75
CA ALA A 19 29.95 9.58 42.91
C ALA A 19 30.09 8.45 41.88
N SER A 20 29.41 7.31 42.09
CA SER A 20 29.25 6.26 41.09
C SER A 20 28.29 6.77 40.04
N ALA A 21 28.81 7.24 38.91
CA ALA A 21 28.01 7.50 37.71
C ALA A 21 27.61 6.14 37.14
N VAL A 22 26.37 5.73 37.35
CA VAL A 22 25.75 4.62 36.63
C VAL A 22 25.41 5.14 35.25
N VAL A 23 26.27 4.85 34.26
CA VAL A 23 25.98 5.05 32.87
C VAL A 23 24.97 3.97 32.47
N PHE A 24 23.69 4.34 32.38
CA PHE A 24 22.70 3.54 31.65
C PHE A 24 23.06 3.58 30.16
N LEU A 25 23.79 2.58 29.67
CA LEU A 25 23.80 2.27 28.25
C LEU A 25 22.39 1.77 27.90
N GLY A 26 21.55 2.67 27.44
CA GLY A 26 20.34 2.29 26.73
C GLY A 26 20.75 1.52 25.47
N ILE A 27 20.67 0.19 25.52
CA ILE A 27 20.71 -0.61 24.31
C ILE A 27 19.40 -0.28 23.59
N ALA A 28 19.46 0.68 22.65
CA ALA A 28 18.40 0.83 21.66
C ALA A 28 18.37 -0.50 20.88
N ALA A 29 17.35 -1.30 21.13
CA ALA A 29 17.07 -2.45 20.31
C ALA A 29 16.89 -1.93 18.87
N ALA A 30 17.79 -2.28 17.97
CA ALA A 30 17.58 -2.03 16.55
C ALA A 30 16.22 -2.64 16.18
N PRO A 31 15.37 -1.92 15.44
CA PRO A 31 14.14 -2.51 14.95
C PRO A 31 14.50 -3.82 14.24
N ALA A 32 13.84 -4.90 14.62
CA ALA A 32 14.00 -6.17 13.93
C ALA A 32 13.72 -5.91 12.46
N ALA A 33 14.69 -6.20 11.58
CA ALA A 33 14.49 -6.09 10.15
C ALA A 33 13.22 -6.88 9.82
N ALA A 34 12.21 -6.21 9.26
CA ALA A 34 11.00 -6.87 8.80
C ALA A 34 11.43 -7.99 7.84
N ALA A 35 10.88 -9.19 8.02
CA ALA A 35 11.18 -10.30 7.12
C ALA A 35 10.84 -9.89 5.68
N GLU A 36 11.79 -10.08 4.74
CA GLU A 36 11.58 -9.75 3.33
C GLU A 36 10.31 -10.46 2.82
N SER A 37 9.42 -9.68 2.22
CA SER A 37 8.25 -10.22 1.56
C SER A 37 8.64 -10.83 0.22
N PRO A 38 8.03 -11.95 -0.20
CA PRO A 38 8.26 -12.52 -1.52
C PRO A 38 8.02 -11.55 -2.68
N ALA A 39 7.27 -10.46 -2.45
CA ALA A 39 6.96 -9.43 -3.44
C ALA A 39 7.93 -8.24 -3.44
N ASP A 40 8.86 -8.14 -2.49
CA ASP A 40 9.69 -6.94 -2.33
C ASP A 40 10.56 -6.63 -3.56
N TRP A 41 10.94 -7.64 -4.35
CA TRP A 41 11.65 -7.44 -5.60
C TRP A 41 10.87 -6.59 -6.63
N MET A 42 9.54 -6.64 -6.59
CA MET A 42 8.66 -5.86 -7.48
C MET A 42 8.68 -4.36 -7.16
N TYR A 43 9.18 -3.99 -6.00
CA TYR A 43 9.23 -2.63 -5.47
C TYR A 43 10.67 -2.13 -5.31
N SER A 44 11.57 -2.56 -6.17
CA SER A 44 12.92 -2.03 -6.25
C SER A 44 13.06 -1.12 -7.47
N PRO A 45 13.48 0.15 -7.34
CA PRO A 45 13.72 1.01 -8.51
C PRO A 45 14.87 0.51 -9.40
N ARG A 46 15.57 -0.55 -8.97
CA ARG A 46 16.62 -1.23 -9.76
C ARG A 46 16.10 -2.42 -10.56
N THR A 47 14.82 -2.77 -10.40
CA THR A 47 14.18 -3.88 -11.10
C THR A 47 13.14 -3.33 -12.06
N ILE A 48 13.10 -3.85 -13.28
CA ILE A 48 12.02 -3.61 -14.24
C ILE A 48 11.42 -4.96 -14.55
N SER A 49 10.14 -5.16 -14.22
CA SER A 49 9.42 -6.38 -14.53
C SER A 49 8.65 -6.26 -15.85
N GLU A 50 8.38 -7.36 -16.53
CA GLU A 50 7.38 -7.40 -17.60
C GLU A 50 6.06 -7.94 -17.05
N ILE A 51 4.96 -7.25 -17.34
CA ILE A 51 3.61 -7.64 -16.89
C ILE A 51 2.72 -7.85 -18.12
N ASP A 52 2.07 -9.01 -18.16
CA ASP A 52 1.02 -9.32 -19.13
C ASP A 52 -0.35 -9.32 -18.46
N LEU A 53 -1.23 -8.45 -18.94
CA LEU A 53 -2.65 -8.45 -18.62
C LEU A 53 -3.44 -8.96 -19.82
N THR A 54 -4.37 -9.90 -19.59
CA THR A 54 -5.33 -10.29 -20.62
C THR A 54 -6.73 -9.93 -20.16
N LEU A 55 -7.42 -9.12 -20.94
CA LEU A 55 -8.79 -8.65 -20.73
C LEU A 55 -9.72 -9.27 -21.77
N PRO A 56 -10.76 -10.01 -21.36
CA PRO A 56 -11.82 -10.42 -22.29
C PRO A 56 -12.48 -9.20 -22.96
N PRO A 57 -13.07 -9.35 -24.17
CA PRO A 57 -13.71 -8.23 -24.87
C PRO A 57 -14.81 -7.52 -24.06
N SER A 58 -15.54 -8.27 -23.20
CA SER A 58 -16.54 -7.69 -22.30
C SER A 58 -15.91 -6.80 -21.22
N SER A 59 -14.78 -7.23 -20.67
CA SER A 59 -14.04 -6.45 -19.66
C SER A 59 -13.42 -5.19 -20.28
N TRP A 60 -12.87 -5.32 -21.49
CA TRP A 60 -12.34 -4.18 -22.23
C TRP A 60 -13.42 -3.12 -22.45
N LYS A 61 -14.58 -3.53 -22.98
CA LYS A 61 -15.71 -2.63 -23.21
C LYS A 61 -16.20 -1.97 -21.90
N THR A 62 -16.26 -2.70 -20.80
CA THR A 62 -16.68 -2.11 -19.53
C THR A 62 -15.68 -1.06 -19.06
N LEU A 63 -14.37 -1.27 -19.23
CA LEU A 63 -13.36 -0.29 -18.87
C LEU A 63 -13.37 0.95 -19.78
N GLU A 64 -13.82 0.83 -21.03
CA GLU A 64 -14.05 1.98 -21.91
C GLU A 64 -15.25 2.82 -21.45
N GLU A 65 -16.32 2.17 -21.00
CA GLU A 65 -17.58 2.84 -20.62
C GLU A 65 -17.56 3.31 -19.15
N HIS A 66 -16.89 2.55 -18.26
CA HIS A 66 -16.87 2.71 -16.80
C HIS A 66 -15.48 2.41 -16.23
N PRO A 67 -14.49 3.28 -16.47
CA PRO A 67 -13.08 2.97 -16.21
C PRO A 67 -12.74 2.67 -14.76
N GLU A 68 -13.42 3.33 -13.81
CA GLU A 68 -13.07 3.30 -12.38
C GLU A 68 -14.15 2.67 -11.49
N ASP A 69 -15.36 2.39 -12.01
CA ASP A 69 -16.51 2.01 -11.18
C ASP A 69 -16.36 0.62 -10.57
N GLU A 70 -15.97 -0.37 -11.38
CA GLU A 70 -15.93 -1.77 -10.96
C GLU A 70 -14.66 -2.47 -11.45
N TYR A 71 -14.20 -3.44 -10.64
CA TYR A 71 -13.18 -4.38 -11.09
C TYR A 71 -13.77 -5.37 -12.09
N VAL A 72 -13.26 -5.39 -13.31
CA VAL A 72 -13.63 -6.36 -14.34
C VAL A 72 -12.71 -7.57 -14.33
N PRO A 73 -13.16 -8.76 -14.78
CA PRO A 73 -12.31 -9.95 -14.88
C PRO A 73 -11.18 -9.77 -15.89
N GLY A 74 -9.98 -10.22 -15.53
CA GLY A 74 -8.80 -10.34 -16.37
C GLY A 74 -7.86 -11.40 -15.84
N THR A 75 -6.75 -11.64 -16.54
CA THR A 75 -5.65 -12.47 -16.03
C THR A 75 -4.36 -11.66 -15.98
N PHE A 76 -3.53 -11.99 -15.00
CA PHE A 76 -2.26 -11.34 -14.71
C PHE A 76 -1.14 -12.37 -14.73
N ALA A 77 -0.06 -12.05 -15.40
CA ALA A 77 1.21 -12.76 -15.33
C ALA A 77 2.36 -11.74 -15.27
N ILE A 78 3.46 -12.11 -14.64
CA ILE A 78 4.64 -11.24 -14.48
C ILE A 78 5.91 -12.05 -14.68
N ALA A 79 6.92 -11.40 -15.25
CA ALA A 79 8.27 -11.93 -15.36
C ALA A 79 9.29 -10.93 -14.81
N GLU A 80 10.31 -11.44 -14.13
CA GLU A 80 11.47 -10.68 -13.70
C GLU A 80 12.47 -10.55 -14.86
N THR A 81 13.08 -9.37 -15.00
CA THR A 81 14.15 -9.14 -15.98
C THR A 81 15.47 -8.87 -15.28
N ASP A 82 16.57 -8.83 -16.02
CA ASP A 82 17.85 -8.32 -15.53
C ASP A 82 17.99 -6.79 -15.63
N GLY A 83 16.88 -6.09 -15.90
CA GLY A 83 16.83 -4.64 -16.10
C GLY A 83 16.93 -4.22 -17.58
N THR A 84 17.10 -5.17 -18.51
CA THR A 84 17.22 -4.90 -19.95
C THR A 84 16.03 -5.51 -20.71
N PRO A 85 15.46 -4.83 -21.73
CA PRO A 85 14.43 -5.41 -22.60
C PRO A 85 14.85 -6.74 -23.23
N GLY A 86 13.92 -7.70 -23.27
CA GLY A 86 14.17 -9.01 -23.88
C GLY A 86 14.92 -10.00 -23.00
N THR A 87 15.16 -9.67 -21.74
CA THR A 87 15.81 -10.58 -20.76
C THR A 87 14.80 -11.16 -19.76
N ALA A 88 13.51 -11.01 -20.04
CA ALA A 88 12.47 -11.57 -19.20
C ALA A 88 12.69 -13.08 -18.97
N GLY A 89 12.60 -13.47 -17.71
CA GLY A 89 12.51 -14.87 -17.35
C GLY A 89 11.19 -15.49 -17.78
N PRO A 90 10.89 -16.70 -17.34
CA PRO A 90 9.57 -17.28 -17.56
C PRO A 90 8.51 -16.44 -16.83
N PHE A 91 7.42 -16.15 -17.52
CA PHE A 91 6.25 -15.56 -16.87
C PHE A 91 5.67 -16.53 -15.85
N THR A 92 5.15 -15.98 -14.76
CA THR A 92 4.33 -16.77 -13.82
C THR A 92 3.12 -17.37 -14.55
N ALA A 93 2.57 -18.46 -14.02
CA ALA A 93 1.27 -18.94 -14.52
C ALA A 93 0.23 -17.82 -14.40
N PRO A 94 -0.58 -17.56 -15.46
CA PRO A 94 -1.62 -16.55 -15.39
C PRO A 94 -2.63 -16.84 -14.29
N ILE A 95 -2.97 -15.83 -13.49
CA ILE A 95 -3.98 -15.92 -12.44
C ILE A 95 -5.15 -14.99 -12.72
N GLU A 96 -6.36 -15.38 -12.35
CA GLU A 96 -7.56 -14.55 -12.48
C GLU A 96 -7.50 -13.37 -11.49
N VAL A 97 -7.75 -12.16 -11.97
CA VAL A 97 -7.69 -10.92 -11.19
C VAL A 97 -8.82 -9.97 -11.55
N GLY A 98 -9.11 -9.02 -10.67
CA GLY A 98 -9.89 -7.85 -11.02
C GLY A 98 -9.00 -6.73 -11.54
N VAL A 99 -9.42 -6.11 -12.62
CA VAL A 99 -8.72 -4.96 -13.23
C VAL A 99 -9.66 -3.77 -13.31
N ARG A 100 -9.20 -2.58 -12.96
CA ARG A 100 -9.85 -1.31 -13.26
C ARG A 100 -8.82 -0.26 -13.61
N LEU A 101 -9.23 0.83 -14.24
CA LEU A 101 -8.32 1.94 -14.48
C LEU A 101 -8.09 2.73 -13.18
N LYS A 102 -7.00 3.50 -13.15
CA LYS A 102 -6.63 4.41 -12.07
C LYS A 102 -6.49 5.81 -12.62
N GLY A 103 -6.91 6.78 -11.85
CA GLY A 103 -6.75 8.19 -12.10
C GLY A 103 -7.93 8.95 -11.51
N GLY A 104 -7.79 10.23 -11.28
CA GLY A 104 -8.87 11.13 -10.89
C GLY A 104 -9.38 11.93 -12.09
N GLU A 105 -10.45 12.70 -11.90
CA GLU A 105 -11.02 13.59 -12.93
C GLU A 105 -10.01 14.62 -13.46
N PHE A 106 -8.97 14.90 -12.68
CA PHE A 106 -7.96 15.92 -12.98
C PHE A 106 -6.59 15.26 -13.16
N GLY A 107 -6.14 15.10 -14.39
CA GLY A 107 -4.73 14.85 -14.73
C GLY A 107 -4.41 13.41 -15.13
N SER A 108 -4.33 12.44 -14.23
CA SER A 108 -3.73 11.13 -14.51
C SER A 108 -4.65 10.10 -15.19
N LEU A 109 -5.97 10.29 -15.20
CA LEU A 109 -6.89 9.38 -15.89
C LEU A 109 -6.65 9.40 -17.39
N ARG A 110 -6.43 8.23 -17.97
CA ARG A 110 -6.31 7.99 -19.41
C ARG A 110 -7.14 6.79 -19.81
N THR A 111 -7.72 6.84 -21.01
CA THR A 111 -8.48 5.74 -21.60
C THR A 111 -7.56 4.62 -22.07
N LEU A 112 -8.15 3.48 -22.47
CA LEU A 112 -7.41 2.35 -23.04
C LEU A 112 -6.75 2.67 -24.39
N ASP A 113 -7.22 3.68 -25.10
CA ASP A 113 -6.57 4.20 -26.32
C ASP A 113 -5.32 5.01 -26.03
N GLN A 114 -5.22 5.50 -24.79
CA GLN A 114 -4.12 6.28 -24.27
C GLN A 114 -3.27 5.44 -23.31
N LYS A 115 -2.28 6.04 -22.66
CA LYS A 115 -1.47 5.38 -21.64
C LYS A 115 -2.25 5.27 -20.32
N ALA A 116 -3.17 4.31 -20.24
CA ALA A 116 -3.98 4.08 -19.06
C ALA A 116 -3.14 3.61 -17.86
N ALA A 117 -3.52 4.02 -16.64
CA ALA A 117 -3.02 3.47 -15.39
C ALA A 117 -3.98 2.40 -14.87
N PHE A 118 -3.47 1.40 -14.11
CA PHE A 118 -4.27 0.25 -13.72
C PHE A 118 -4.20 0.00 -12.20
N LYS A 119 -5.34 -0.37 -11.61
CA LYS A 119 -5.43 -1.03 -10.31
C LYS A 119 -5.78 -2.50 -10.53
N ILE A 120 -4.95 -3.39 -10.00
CA ILE A 120 -5.14 -4.84 -10.06
C ILE A 120 -5.49 -5.33 -8.67
N LYS A 121 -6.55 -6.14 -8.55
CA LYS A 121 -7.01 -6.71 -7.31
C LYS A 121 -7.03 -8.23 -7.40
N PHE A 122 -6.14 -8.88 -6.65
CA PHE A 122 -5.96 -10.32 -6.71
C PHE A 122 -7.13 -11.09 -6.09
N ASP A 123 -7.77 -10.56 -5.07
CA ASP A 123 -8.93 -11.18 -4.40
C ASP A 123 -10.30 -10.69 -4.91
N ALA A 124 -10.38 -10.08 -6.09
CA ALA A 124 -11.62 -9.51 -6.61
C ALA A 124 -12.70 -10.57 -6.86
N PHE A 125 -12.30 -11.73 -7.38
CA PHE A 125 -13.21 -12.81 -7.78
C PHE A 125 -12.97 -14.10 -7.01
N VAL A 126 -11.76 -14.27 -6.45
CA VAL A 126 -11.36 -15.40 -5.61
C VAL A 126 -11.00 -14.83 -4.24
N GLU A 127 -11.92 -14.93 -3.28
CA GLU A 127 -11.72 -14.36 -1.93
C GLU A 127 -10.48 -14.97 -1.25
N GLY A 128 -9.63 -14.10 -0.71
CA GLY A 128 -8.40 -14.50 -0.04
C GLY A 128 -7.24 -14.81 -0.97
N GLN A 129 -7.44 -14.76 -2.31
CA GLN A 129 -6.34 -14.91 -3.25
C GLN A 129 -5.34 -13.77 -3.07
N THR A 130 -4.07 -14.10 -3.08
CA THR A 130 -2.96 -13.14 -3.06
C THR A 130 -1.94 -13.54 -4.11
N PHE A 131 -1.16 -12.56 -4.55
CA PHE A 131 0.03 -12.79 -5.38
C PHE A 131 1.26 -12.43 -4.57
N LEU A 132 2.10 -13.39 -4.23
CA LEU A 132 3.27 -13.20 -3.36
C LEU A 132 2.93 -12.47 -2.03
N GLY A 133 1.73 -12.70 -1.50
CA GLY A 133 1.20 -12.04 -0.31
C GLY A 133 0.50 -10.71 -0.57
N LEU A 134 0.55 -10.14 -1.78
CA LEU A 134 -0.14 -8.91 -2.13
C LEU A 134 -1.61 -9.16 -2.45
N LYS A 135 -2.49 -8.22 -2.06
CA LYS A 135 -3.90 -8.19 -2.46
C LYS A 135 -4.17 -7.28 -3.64
N LYS A 136 -3.40 -6.24 -3.77
CA LYS A 136 -3.55 -5.20 -4.81
C LYS A 136 -2.20 -4.88 -5.43
N LEU A 137 -2.22 -4.37 -6.65
CA LEU A 137 -1.10 -3.78 -7.36
C LEU A 137 -1.57 -2.50 -8.02
N THR A 138 -0.77 -1.43 -7.94
CA THR A 138 -1.04 -0.14 -8.57
C THR A 138 0.03 0.15 -9.61
N LEU A 139 -0.39 0.26 -10.88
CA LEU A 139 0.47 0.61 -12.01
C LEU A 139 0.14 2.04 -12.45
N ASN A 140 0.98 3.01 -12.05
CA ASN A 140 0.85 4.41 -12.44
C ASN A 140 1.44 4.61 -13.82
N ASN A 141 0.75 5.39 -14.67
CA ASN A 141 1.14 5.63 -16.06
C ASN A 141 2.21 6.72 -16.24
N MET A 142 2.55 7.46 -15.18
CA MET A 142 3.56 8.52 -15.16
C MET A 142 3.31 9.64 -16.20
N VAL A 143 2.06 9.88 -16.61
CA VAL A 143 1.75 10.86 -17.68
C VAL A 143 1.85 12.32 -17.23
N GLU A 144 1.96 12.57 -15.93
CA GLU A 144 2.14 13.90 -15.34
C GLU A 144 3.61 14.20 -15.07
N ASP A 145 4.48 13.17 -15.10
CA ASP A 145 5.94 13.29 -14.98
C ASP A 145 6.65 12.82 -16.26
N PRO A 146 7.02 13.73 -17.18
CA PRO A 146 7.78 13.35 -18.37
C PRO A 146 9.17 12.76 -18.07
N SER A 147 9.75 13.00 -16.90
CA SER A 147 11.02 12.40 -16.49
C SER A 147 10.89 10.92 -16.10
N MET A 148 9.71 10.49 -15.67
CA MET A 148 9.36 9.15 -15.15
C MET A 148 10.10 8.76 -13.86
N VAL A 149 10.68 9.72 -13.12
CA VAL A 149 11.50 9.45 -11.92
C VAL A 149 11.09 10.24 -10.68
N HIS A 150 10.13 11.17 -10.79
CA HIS A 150 9.71 12.04 -9.68
C HIS A 150 9.23 11.23 -8.47
N GLU A 151 8.28 10.30 -8.66
CA GLU A 151 7.73 9.51 -7.56
C GLU A 151 8.79 8.62 -6.91
N VAL A 152 9.73 8.05 -7.69
CA VAL A 152 10.81 7.23 -7.14
C VAL A 152 11.69 8.07 -6.23
N ALA A 153 12.16 9.23 -6.68
CA ALA A 153 13.01 10.12 -5.90
C ALA A 153 12.27 10.70 -4.68
N ALA A 154 10.97 11.00 -4.81
CA ALA A 154 10.18 11.54 -3.72
C ALA A 154 9.96 10.48 -2.62
N TYR A 155 9.54 9.25 -2.97
CA TYR A 155 9.35 8.21 -1.97
C TYR A 155 10.68 7.78 -1.32
N GLU A 156 11.79 7.80 -2.05
CA GLU A 156 13.12 7.59 -1.48
C GLU A 156 13.45 8.67 -0.43
N ALA A 157 13.15 9.95 -0.73
CA ALA A 157 13.34 11.05 0.20
C ALA A 157 12.47 10.92 1.46
N PHE A 158 11.20 10.55 1.32
CA PHE A 158 10.31 10.30 2.46
C PHE A 158 10.83 9.17 3.34
N GLN A 159 11.22 8.04 2.74
CA GLN A 159 11.77 6.88 3.47
C GLN A 159 13.06 7.24 4.21
N ALA A 160 13.95 8.00 3.59
CA ALA A 160 15.21 8.42 4.21
C ALA A 160 14.99 9.29 5.46
N LEU A 161 13.90 10.06 5.53
CA LEU A 161 13.52 10.82 6.71
C LEU A 161 12.66 10.02 7.71
N GLY A 162 12.45 8.72 7.47
CA GLY A 162 11.64 7.87 8.34
C GLY A 162 10.14 8.19 8.28
N VAL A 163 9.66 8.72 7.15
CA VAL A 163 8.24 8.90 6.86
C VAL A 163 7.72 7.62 6.21
N PRO A 164 6.70 6.97 6.79
CA PRO A 164 6.10 5.79 6.19
C PRO A 164 5.48 6.13 4.82
N SER A 165 6.02 5.54 3.76
CA SER A 165 5.62 5.85 2.39
C SER A 165 5.64 4.60 1.51
N PRO A 166 4.98 4.60 0.34
CA PRO A 166 5.01 3.48 -0.59
C PRO A 166 6.43 3.13 -1.04
N HIS A 167 6.67 1.86 -1.32
CA HIS A 167 7.80 1.42 -2.13
C HIS A 167 7.42 1.42 -3.61
N THR A 168 8.42 1.58 -4.48
CA THR A 168 8.20 1.68 -5.93
C THR A 168 9.17 0.80 -6.71
N GLY A 169 8.71 0.34 -7.87
CA GLY A 169 9.51 -0.34 -8.87
C GLY A 169 8.94 -0.06 -10.26
N PHE A 170 9.65 -0.43 -11.31
CA PHE A 170 9.16 -0.22 -12.67
C PHE A 170 8.63 -1.51 -13.29
N ALA A 171 7.66 -1.37 -14.19
CA ALA A 171 7.13 -2.45 -14.98
C ALA A 171 6.90 -2.02 -16.43
N PHE A 172 7.18 -2.91 -17.38
CA PHE A 172 6.76 -2.76 -18.76
C PHE A 172 5.48 -3.56 -18.96
N LEU A 173 4.40 -2.88 -19.28
CA LEU A 173 3.06 -3.44 -19.33
C LEU A 173 2.62 -3.77 -20.75
N ARG A 174 2.10 -4.97 -20.95
CA ARG A 174 1.32 -5.36 -22.13
C ARG A 174 -0.10 -5.70 -21.73
N VAL A 175 -1.07 -5.28 -22.54
CA VAL A 175 -2.49 -5.65 -22.34
C VAL A 175 -2.99 -6.26 -23.66
N ASN A 176 -3.49 -7.49 -23.60
CA ASN A 176 -3.88 -8.28 -24.76
C ASN A 176 -2.77 -8.41 -25.83
N GLY A 177 -1.51 -8.44 -25.40
CA GLY A 177 -0.33 -8.49 -26.26
C GLY A 177 0.10 -7.15 -26.87
N GLU A 178 -0.65 -6.06 -26.68
CA GLU A 178 -0.28 -4.72 -27.11
C GLU A 178 0.51 -3.97 -26.03
N SER A 179 1.51 -3.19 -26.44
CA SER A 179 2.33 -2.41 -25.55
C SER A 179 1.54 -1.24 -24.96
N PHE A 180 1.52 -1.16 -23.62
CA PHE A 180 1.11 0.02 -22.83
C PHE A 180 2.33 0.74 -22.24
N GLY A 181 3.53 0.18 -22.46
CA GLY A 181 4.80 0.78 -22.12
C GLY A 181 5.15 0.77 -20.63
N LEU A 182 6.07 1.66 -20.25
CA LEU A 182 6.58 1.79 -18.90
C LEU A 182 5.50 2.30 -17.93
N HIS A 183 5.41 1.63 -16.79
CA HIS A 183 4.57 2.03 -15.65
C HIS A 183 5.39 2.01 -14.36
N LEU A 184 5.04 2.86 -13.42
CA LEU A 184 5.54 2.76 -12.06
C LEU A 184 4.62 1.83 -11.26
N ASN A 185 5.17 0.76 -10.73
CA ASN A 185 4.52 -0.10 -9.76
C ASN A 185 4.66 0.52 -8.38
N ILE A 186 3.58 1.07 -7.84
CA ILE A 186 3.55 1.72 -6.53
C ILE A 186 2.89 0.77 -5.53
N GLU A 187 3.54 0.53 -4.39
CA GLU A 187 2.95 -0.25 -3.31
C GLU A 187 1.63 0.37 -2.87
N THR A 188 0.55 -0.38 -2.98
CA THR A 188 -0.76 0.10 -2.54
C THR A 188 -0.78 0.18 -1.01
N LEU A 189 -1.13 1.34 -0.46
CA LEU A 189 -1.29 1.54 0.98
C LEU A 189 -2.59 0.85 1.45
N ASP A 190 -2.55 -0.47 1.52
CA ASP A 190 -3.63 -1.30 2.04
C ASP A 190 -3.23 -1.92 3.38
N LYS A 191 -4.11 -2.72 3.95
CA LYS A 191 -3.86 -3.42 5.22
C LYS A 191 -2.51 -4.14 5.25
N ILE A 192 -2.06 -4.75 4.13
CA ILE A 192 -0.78 -5.49 4.08
C ILE A 192 0.40 -4.55 4.20
N ALA A 193 0.37 -3.43 3.47
CA ALA A 193 1.39 -2.40 3.55
C ALA A 193 1.45 -1.75 4.95
N LEU A 194 0.28 -1.53 5.58
CA LEU A 194 0.19 -1.01 6.95
C LEU A 194 0.75 -2.00 7.96
N GLU A 195 0.42 -3.29 7.84
CA GLU A 195 0.91 -4.33 8.75
C GLU A 195 2.45 -4.49 8.70
N LYS A 196 3.06 -4.30 7.54
CA LYS A 196 4.52 -4.27 7.40
C LYS A 196 5.17 -3.13 8.18
N ARG A 197 4.53 -1.96 8.23
CA ARG A 197 5.10 -0.73 8.82
C ARG A 197 4.75 -0.57 10.29
N PHE A 198 3.55 -0.93 10.66
CA PHE A 198 2.95 -0.60 11.96
C PHE A 198 2.58 -1.83 12.80
N GLY A 199 2.84 -3.05 12.28
CA GLY A 199 2.41 -4.29 12.91
C GLY A 199 0.93 -4.59 12.66
N PRO A 200 0.36 -5.60 13.35
CA PRO A 200 -0.97 -6.11 13.04
C PRO A 200 -2.05 -5.03 13.01
N PHE A 201 -2.80 -4.95 11.92
CA PHE A 201 -3.91 -4.03 11.78
C PHE A 201 -5.13 -4.54 12.52
N LEU A 202 -5.41 -3.94 13.65
CA LEU A 202 -6.50 -4.28 14.56
C LEU A 202 -7.66 -3.30 14.36
N SER A 203 -8.77 -3.77 13.83
CA SER A 203 -9.99 -2.95 13.71
C SER A 203 -10.90 -3.19 14.92
N PRO A 204 -11.59 -2.16 15.45
CA PRO A 204 -11.19 -0.78 15.63
C PRO A 204 -10.18 -0.62 16.79
N PRO A 205 -9.47 0.49 16.96
CA PRO A 205 -9.79 1.82 16.40
C PRO A 205 -8.95 2.23 15.19
N GLN A 206 -8.14 1.33 14.60
CA GLN A 206 -7.26 1.68 13.49
C GLN A 206 -8.02 1.95 12.20
N HIS A 207 -7.65 3.03 11.53
CA HIS A 207 -8.15 3.42 10.20
C HIS A 207 -7.02 3.90 9.30
N LEU A 208 -7.23 3.77 8.00
CA LEU A 208 -6.56 4.54 6.98
C LEU A 208 -7.61 5.41 6.29
N TYR A 209 -7.43 6.71 6.32
CA TYR A 209 -8.27 7.68 5.64
C TYR A 209 -7.55 8.20 4.42
N GLU A 210 -8.21 8.19 3.26
CA GLU A 210 -7.71 8.82 2.03
C GLU A 210 -8.13 10.29 2.02
N GLY A 211 -7.16 11.18 1.83
CA GLY A 211 -7.37 12.61 1.69
C GLY A 211 -7.55 12.98 0.22
N GLU A 212 -8.78 12.98 -0.25
CA GLU A 212 -9.12 13.49 -1.58
C GLU A 212 -8.95 15.00 -1.67
N TYR A 213 -8.98 15.54 -2.91
CA TYR A 213 -8.82 16.96 -3.15
C TYR A 213 -9.82 17.79 -2.35
N GLY A 214 -9.29 18.61 -1.44
CA GLY A 214 -10.07 19.48 -0.58
C GLY A 214 -10.45 18.90 0.78
N ALA A 215 -10.31 17.61 0.99
CA ALA A 215 -10.46 17.01 2.31
C ALA A 215 -9.41 17.57 3.28
N ASP A 216 -9.82 17.91 4.50
CA ASP A 216 -8.92 18.42 5.53
C ASP A 216 -9.51 18.17 6.93
N VAL A 217 -8.70 18.28 7.96
CA VAL A 217 -9.05 17.99 9.36
C VAL A 217 -9.79 19.19 10.00
N THR A 218 -10.87 19.61 9.37
CA THR A 218 -11.75 20.67 9.87
C THR A 218 -13.21 20.22 9.85
N PRO A 219 -14.08 20.81 10.70
CA PRO A 219 -15.52 20.52 10.62
C PRO A 219 -16.06 20.74 9.20
N GLY A 220 -16.76 19.74 8.67
CA GLY A 220 -17.33 19.76 7.32
C GLY A 220 -16.40 19.21 6.24
N LYS A 221 -15.10 19.49 6.26
CA LYS A 221 -14.15 18.92 5.30
C LYS A 221 -13.60 17.54 5.70
N SER A 222 -13.65 17.21 6.98
CA SER A 222 -13.31 15.87 7.48
C SER A 222 -14.31 14.80 7.05
N ASP A 223 -15.51 15.18 6.63
CA ASP A 223 -16.50 14.24 6.09
C ASP A 223 -16.07 13.69 4.72
N GLU A 224 -15.23 14.44 3.99
CA GLU A 224 -14.66 14.08 2.70
C GLU A 224 -13.45 13.11 2.84
N LEU A 225 -12.94 12.90 4.06
CA LEU A 225 -11.92 11.88 4.34
C LEU A 225 -12.54 10.49 4.26
N GLU A 226 -12.23 9.77 3.19
CA GLU A 226 -12.75 8.43 2.98
C GLU A 226 -11.97 7.37 3.77
N VAL A 227 -12.68 6.41 4.39
CA VAL A 227 -12.05 5.26 5.01
C VAL A 227 -11.65 4.25 3.93
N ASP A 228 -10.37 4.12 3.63
CA ASP A 228 -9.85 3.08 2.73
C ASP A 228 -9.66 1.74 3.45
N GLU A 229 -9.04 1.74 4.64
CA GLU A 229 -8.94 0.56 5.50
C GLU A 229 -9.55 0.83 6.89
N GLY A 230 -10.19 -0.20 7.46
CA GLY A 230 -10.89 -0.09 8.74
C GLY A 230 -12.40 -0.17 8.59
N LYS A 231 -13.14 0.23 9.64
CA LYS A 231 -14.61 0.19 9.62
C LYS A 231 -15.22 1.49 9.10
N LYS A 232 -16.12 1.34 8.12
CA LYS A 232 -16.75 2.46 7.39
C LYS A 232 -18.07 2.95 8.01
N LYS A 233 -18.52 2.46 9.18
CA LYS A 233 -19.81 2.82 9.75
C LYS A 233 -19.76 4.19 10.43
N ALA A 234 -20.82 4.96 10.25
CA ALA A 234 -21.05 6.19 11.02
C ALA A 234 -20.98 5.86 12.53
N GLY A 235 -20.26 6.70 13.31
CA GLY A 235 -20.01 6.51 14.74
C GLY A 235 -18.76 5.67 15.08
N GLU A 236 -18.02 5.16 14.09
CA GLU A 236 -16.75 4.44 14.29
C GLU A 236 -15.53 5.30 13.93
N LYS A 237 -15.71 6.58 13.55
CA LYS A 237 -14.66 7.57 13.25
C LYS A 237 -14.27 8.44 14.46
N GLY A 238 -14.37 7.91 15.69
CA GLY A 238 -14.11 8.67 16.92
C GLY A 238 -12.67 9.17 17.05
N ASP A 239 -11.71 8.48 16.43
CA ASP A 239 -10.32 8.92 16.27
C ASP A 239 -10.24 10.21 15.44
N LEU A 240 -10.88 10.25 14.26
CA LEU A 240 -10.93 11.43 13.40
C LEU A 240 -11.68 12.59 14.07
N GLU A 241 -12.81 12.31 14.74
CA GLU A 241 -13.55 13.31 15.50
C GLU A 241 -12.70 13.95 16.61
N ALA A 242 -11.87 13.15 17.29
CA ALA A 242 -10.94 13.64 18.32
C ALA A 242 -9.85 14.55 17.70
N LEU A 243 -9.30 14.20 16.55
CA LEU A 243 -8.31 15.02 15.84
C LEU A 243 -8.94 16.35 15.37
N VAL A 244 -10.12 16.30 14.76
CA VAL A 244 -10.87 17.52 14.35
C VAL A 244 -11.15 18.44 15.55
N ALA A 245 -11.57 17.87 16.67
CA ALA A 245 -11.84 18.65 17.89
C ALA A 245 -10.57 19.32 18.45
N ALA A 246 -9.44 18.61 18.43
CA ALA A 246 -8.14 19.14 18.88
C ALA A 246 -7.65 20.29 17.99
N VAL A 247 -7.81 20.16 16.67
CA VAL A 247 -7.45 21.21 15.70
C VAL A 247 -8.38 22.43 15.81
N ALA A 248 -9.68 22.21 16.01
CA ALA A 248 -10.64 23.30 16.12
C ALA A 248 -10.50 24.12 17.42
N ASN A 249 -10.00 23.51 18.51
CA ASN A 249 -9.87 24.14 19.84
C ASN A 249 -8.47 23.93 20.43
N PRO A 250 -7.43 24.53 19.85
CA PRO A 250 -6.04 24.25 20.23
C PRO A 250 -5.66 24.94 21.55
N THR A 251 -6.08 24.40 22.69
CA THR A 251 -5.83 24.97 24.03
C THR A 251 -5.00 23.99 24.88
N PRO A 252 -3.94 24.44 25.60
CA PRO A 252 -3.42 25.82 25.68
C PRO A 252 -2.58 26.24 24.46
N SER A 253 -2.20 25.35 23.57
CA SER A 253 -1.48 25.60 22.32
C SER A 253 -1.79 24.48 21.31
N PHE A 254 -1.44 24.68 20.04
CA PHE A 254 -1.65 23.68 19.00
C PHE A 254 -0.88 22.36 19.32
N SER A 255 0.39 22.46 19.68
CA SER A 255 1.19 21.29 20.05
C SER A 255 0.62 20.52 21.25
N ALA A 256 0.08 21.24 22.25
CA ALA A 256 -0.49 20.60 23.43
C ALA A 256 -1.84 19.92 23.15
N ALA A 257 -2.65 20.47 22.28
CA ALA A 257 -3.95 19.92 21.92
C ALA A 257 -3.85 18.77 20.90
N VAL A 258 -3.02 18.94 19.86
CA VAL A 258 -2.93 18.01 18.75
C VAL A 258 -1.91 16.88 18.99
N GLY A 259 -0.80 17.15 19.70
CA GLY A 259 0.25 16.15 19.97
C GLY A 259 -0.22 14.83 20.60
N PRO A 260 -1.23 14.82 21.50
CA PRO A 260 -1.78 13.57 22.04
C PRO A 260 -2.50 12.70 21.01
N VAL A 261 -3.05 13.29 19.94
CA VAL A 261 -3.86 12.61 18.92
C VAL A 261 -3.19 12.55 17.54
N ALA A 262 -2.03 13.19 17.37
CA ALA A 262 -1.26 13.15 16.12
C ALA A 262 0.26 13.11 16.41
N ASP A 263 1.02 12.43 15.56
CA ASP A 263 2.47 12.40 15.59
C ASP A 263 3.05 13.63 14.87
N LEU A 264 3.10 14.77 15.58
CA LEU A 264 3.59 16.01 14.99
C LEU A 264 5.07 15.93 14.58
N ASP A 265 5.87 15.06 15.21
CA ASP A 265 7.26 14.85 14.82
C ASP A 265 7.35 14.14 13.46
N GLU A 266 6.55 13.09 13.25
CA GLU A 266 6.45 12.42 11.96
C GLU A 266 5.86 13.35 10.89
N MET A 267 4.75 14.03 11.18
CA MET A 267 4.09 14.94 10.24
C MET A 267 5.00 16.10 9.82
N THR A 268 5.81 16.66 10.74
CA THR A 268 6.76 17.71 10.37
C THR A 268 7.88 17.21 9.46
N ARG A 269 8.31 15.95 9.58
CA ARG A 269 9.24 15.34 8.61
C ARG A 269 8.59 15.16 7.24
N MET A 270 7.33 14.70 7.19
CA MET A 270 6.59 14.60 5.94
C MET A 270 6.50 15.97 5.24
N TRP A 271 6.04 17.00 5.94
CA TRP A 271 5.92 18.34 5.37
C TRP A 271 7.28 18.94 4.97
N ALA A 272 8.34 18.60 5.70
CA ALA A 272 9.70 19.02 5.32
C ALA A 272 10.12 18.42 3.98
N VAL A 273 9.79 17.16 3.70
CA VAL A 273 10.06 16.52 2.39
C VAL A 273 9.17 17.10 1.30
N GLU A 274 7.86 17.31 1.54
CA GLU A 274 6.98 17.97 0.56
C GLU A 274 7.51 19.35 0.16
N LYS A 275 7.92 20.15 1.15
CA LYS A 275 8.50 21.48 0.88
C LYS A 275 9.85 21.39 0.20
N TYR A 276 10.72 20.45 0.57
CA TYR A 276 12.01 20.25 -0.06
C TYR A 276 11.87 19.81 -1.52
N SER A 277 11.01 18.84 -1.78
CA SER A 277 10.78 18.33 -3.14
C SER A 277 9.93 19.24 -4.03
N GLY A 278 9.34 20.30 -3.45
CA GLY A 278 8.42 21.15 -4.19
C GLY A 278 7.09 20.48 -4.52
N GLN A 279 6.62 19.51 -3.70
CA GLN A 279 5.33 18.84 -3.86
C GLN A 279 4.18 19.83 -3.69
N TRP A 280 3.86 20.53 -4.77
CA TRP A 280 2.84 21.58 -4.73
C TRP A 280 1.42 21.00 -4.67
N ASP A 281 1.22 19.75 -5.05
CA ASP A 281 -0.06 19.03 -5.01
C ASP A 281 -0.21 18.13 -3.78
N GLY A 282 0.61 18.31 -2.75
CA GLY A 282 0.57 17.59 -1.49
C GLY A 282 -0.20 18.33 -0.39
N TYR A 283 -0.15 17.78 0.83
CA TYR A 283 -0.85 18.34 1.98
C TYR A 283 -0.35 19.74 2.38
N SER A 284 0.97 19.91 2.49
CA SER A 284 1.58 21.19 2.87
C SER A 284 1.89 22.07 1.68
N GLY A 285 1.91 21.53 0.46
CA GLY A 285 2.33 22.23 -0.75
C GLY A 285 1.34 23.22 -1.31
N GLN A 286 0.07 23.02 -1.03
CA GLN A 286 -1.02 23.80 -1.60
C GLN A 286 -1.04 25.23 -1.06
N THR A 287 -1.07 26.20 -1.97
CA THR A 287 -1.06 27.64 -1.65
C THR A 287 -2.21 28.37 -2.33
N GLY A 288 -2.71 29.42 -1.71
CA GLY A 288 -3.79 30.24 -2.25
C GLY A 288 -5.15 29.56 -2.20
N GLU A 289 -5.82 29.47 -3.35
CA GLU A 289 -7.15 28.83 -3.48
C GLU A 289 -7.09 27.31 -3.59
N LYS A 290 -5.90 26.72 -3.69
CA LYS A 290 -5.71 25.29 -3.79
C LYS A 290 -6.03 24.61 -2.45
N GLN A 291 -6.41 23.36 -2.52
CA GLN A 291 -6.85 22.56 -1.38
C GLN A 291 -5.83 21.45 -1.09
N PRO A 292 -5.70 20.96 0.15
CA PRO A 292 -4.88 19.78 0.45
C PRO A 292 -5.28 18.59 -0.44
N ASN A 293 -4.30 17.80 -0.86
CA ASN A 293 -4.46 16.67 -1.75
C ASN A 293 -3.36 15.63 -1.49
N ASN A 294 -3.47 14.46 -2.09
CA ASN A 294 -2.39 13.45 -2.16
C ASN A 294 -1.77 13.08 -0.81
N TYR A 295 -2.59 12.71 0.18
CA TYR A 295 -2.14 12.22 1.46
C TYR A 295 -3.09 11.17 2.06
N TYR A 296 -2.56 10.37 2.96
CA TYR A 296 -3.35 9.50 3.82
C TYR A 296 -3.14 9.87 5.29
N LEU A 297 -4.16 9.64 6.11
CA LEU A 297 -4.07 9.69 7.57
C LEU A 297 -4.23 8.27 8.11
N TYR A 298 -3.20 7.75 8.73
CA TYR A 298 -3.22 6.47 9.42
C TYR A 298 -3.41 6.69 10.92
N SER A 299 -4.43 6.07 11.49
CA SER A 299 -4.71 6.06 12.92
C SER A 299 -4.21 4.76 13.53
N ASP A 300 -3.32 4.85 14.52
CA ASP A 300 -2.76 3.70 15.25
C ASP A 300 -3.77 3.10 16.25
N PRO A 301 -3.45 1.97 16.95
CA PRO A 301 -4.35 1.38 17.95
C PRO A 301 -4.74 2.31 19.11
N SER A 302 -4.01 3.38 19.36
CA SER A 302 -4.32 4.39 20.37
C SER A 302 -5.19 5.53 19.85
N GLY A 303 -5.46 5.57 18.55
CA GLY A 303 -6.14 6.66 17.87
C GLY A 303 -5.24 7.85 17.54
N ARG A 304 -3.92 7.67 17.57
CA ARG A 304 -2.94 8.69 17.21
C ARG A 304 -2.62 8.62 15.74
N PHE A 305 -2.64 9.75 15.05
CA PHE A 305 -2.48 9.86 13.61
C PHE A 305 -1.05 10.05 13.17
N GLN A 306 -0.70 9.41 12.06
CA GLN A 306 0.45 9.70 11.21
C GLN A 306 -0.04 10.07 9.81
N MET A 307 0.76 10.81 9.04
CA MET A 307 0.41 11.24 7.69
C MET A 307 1.35 10.59 6.68
N LEU A 308 0.77 9.94 5.67
CA LEU A 308 1.54 9.22 4.65
C LEU A 308 1.39 9.92 3.30
N PRO A 309 2.48 10.10 2.54
CA PRO A 309 2.43 10.75 1.23
C PRO A 309 1.83 9.82 0.17
N TRP A 310 1.19 10.45 -0.82
CA TRP A 310 0.66 9.81 -2.01
C TRP A 310 0.79 10.74 -3.22
N GLY A 311 0.71 10.22 -4.47
CA GLY A 311 0.67 11.03 -5.69
C GLY A 311 1.77 12.08 -5.75
N THR A 312 3.03 11.64 -5.76
CA THR A 312 4.21 12.53 -5.66
C THR A 312 4.85 12.84 -7.03
N ASP A 313 4.11 12.64 -8.11
CA ASP A 313 4.52 12.94 -9.48
C ASP A 313 4.74 14.43 -9.75
N GLU A 314 4.05 15.31 -9.04
CA GLU A 314 4.19 16.77 -9.14
C GLU A 314 5.30 17.35 -8.23
N THR A 315 6.36 16.56 -7.97
CA THR A 315 7.58 16.98 -7.26
C THR A 315 8.67 17.46 -8.24
N TRP A 316 9.75 18.00 -7.74
CA TRP A 316 11.04 18.32 -8.39
C TRP A 316 10.95 19.25 -9.64
N GLY A 317 9.78 19.82 -9.90
CA GLY A 317 9.58 20.69 -11.06
C GLY A 317 9.57 22.17 -10.71
N LYS A 318 9.06 22.54 -9.54
CA LYS A 318 8.87 23.92 -9.13
C LYS A 318 9.11 24.11 -7.63
N PRO A 319 10.00 25.02 -7.22
CA PRO A 319 10.21 25.27 -5.80
C PRO A 319 8.98 25.94 -5.18
N ILE A 320 8.69 25.57 -3.94
CA ILE A 320 7.72 26.22 -3.08
C ILE A 320 8.43 26.75 -1.84
N GLU A 321 7.91 27.85 -1.27
CA GLU A 321 8.48 28.42 -0.05
C GLU A 321 8.29 27.48 1.14
N PHE A 322 9.31 27.36 1.98
CA PHE A 322 9.35 26.39 3.08
C PHE A 322 8.27 26.62 4.15
N GLU A 323 7.81 27.85 4.37
CA GLU A 323 6.75 28.21 5.31
C GLU A 323 5.48 28.77 4.61
N ALA A 324 5.31 28.56 3.30
CA ALA A 324 4.05 28.86 2.63
C ALA A 324 2.92 27.99 3.21
N LEU A 325 1.75 28.60 3.42
CA LEU A 325 0.59 27.94 4.02
C LEU A 325 0.11 26.72 3.17
N GLY A 326 -0.46 25.73 3.83
CA GLY A 326 -1.01 24.51 3.26
C GLY A 326 -2.26 24.04 3.99
N GLY A 327 -2.38 22.75 4.28
CA GLY A 327 -3.46 22.18 5.08
C GLY A 327 -3.49 22.67 6.53
N VAL A 328 -4.63 22.48 7.19
CA VAL A 328 -4.89 23.08 8.53
C VAL A 328 -3.91 22.62 9.60
N LEU A 329 -3.48 21.35 9.58
CA LEU A 329 -2.49 20.84 10.54
C LEU A 329 -1.13 21.54 10.36
N PHE A 330 -0.70 21.72 9.12
CA PHE A 330 0.55 22.43 8.82
C PHE A 330 0.46 23.91 9.20
N ASN A 331 -0.65 24.57 8.89
CA ASN A 331 -0.89 25.97 9.24
C ASN A 331 -0.92 26.19 10.76
N GLY A 332 -1.60 25.28 11.49
CA GLY A 332 -1.62 25.30 12.94
C GLY A 332 -0.24 25.09 13.56
N CYS A 333 0.57 24.21 12.96
CA CYS A 333 1.97 23.99 13.36
C CYS A 333 2.83 25.24 13.16
N LEU A 334 2.71 25.92 12.00
CA LEU A 334 3.45 27.16 11.74
C LEU A 334 3.05 28.29 12.70
N GLY A 335 1.81 28.31 13.19
CA GLY A 335 1.32 29.26 14.19
C GLY A 335 1.75 28.96 15.63
N ASP A 336 2.22 27.75 15.91
CA ASP A 336 2.65 27.31 17.25
C ASP A 336 4.17 27.31 17.36
N THR A 337 4.72 28.03 18.35
CA THR A 337 6.17 28.19 18.52
C THR A 337 6.91 26.87 18.65
N SER A 338 6.35 25.91 19.40
CA SER A 338 6.97 24.60 19.64
C SER A 338 6.93 23.73 18.39
N CYS A 339 5.75 23.61 17.75
CA CYS A 339 5.60 22.83 16.51
C CYS A 339 6.44 23.43 15.36
N LYS A 340 6.44 24.75 15.22
CA LYS A 340 7.29 25.42 14.21
C LYS A 340 8.77 25.16 14.41
N ALA A 341 9.21 25.11 15.67
CA ALA A 341 10.60 24.75 15.98
C ALA A 341 10.91 23.30 15.60
N THR A 342 10.00 22.35 15.86
CA THR A 342 10.11 20.95 15.42
C THR A 342 10.16 20.86 13.89
N TYR A 343 9.28 21.58 13.19
CA TYR A 343 9.28 21.63 11.73
C TYR A 343 10.60 22.17 11.15
N ARG A 344 11.17 23.24 11.74
CA ARG A 344 12.48 23.75 11.32
C ARG A 344 13.61 22.77 11.58
N GLN A 345 13.53 21.99 12.68
CA GLN A 345 14.46 20.88 12.92
C GLN A 345 14.31 19.77 11.87
N ALA A 346 13.07 19.45 11.47
CA ALA A 346 12.81 18.49 10.39
C ALA A 346 13.40 18.97 9.04
N LEU A 347 13.29 20.26 8.72
CA LEU A 347 13.94 20.86 7.53
C LEU A 347 15.47 20.77 7.61
N ALA A 348 16.07 21.03 8.77
CA ALA A 348 17.52 20.87 8.95
C ALA A 348 17.95 19.39 8.83
N GLY A 349 17.14 18.47 9.34
CA GLY A 349 17.30 17.03 9.15
C GLY A 349 17.20 16.63 7.67
N ALA A 350 16.22 17.19 6.94
CA ALA A 350 16.05 16.96 5.52
C ALA A 350 17.30 17.44 4.73
N LEU A 351 17.81 18.65 5.02
CA LEU A 351 19.02 19.15 4.38
C LEU A 351 20.21 18.19 4.54
N ALA A 352 20.43 17.69 5.76
CA ALA A 352 21.56 16.80 6.04
C ALA A 352 21.36 15.40 5.39
N THR A 353 20.17 14.82 5.54
CA THR A 353 19.87 13.46 5.11
C THR A 353 19.79 13.37 3.59
N LEU A 354 19.04 14.26 2.94
CA LEU A 354 18.78 14.19 1.49
C LEU A 354 20.03 14.59 0.69
N ASN A 355 20.86 15.50 1.20
CA ASN A 355 22.18 15.74 0.59
C ASN A 355 23.07 14.48 0.67
N GLY A 356 23.05 13.75 1.80
CA GLY A 356 23.82 12.52 1.95
C GLY A 356 23.28 11.33 1.13
N LEU A 357 21.98 11.35 0.79
CA LEU A 357 21.33 10.32 -0.01
C LEU A 357 21.72 10.38 -1.50
N ASP A 358 22.20 11.53 -1.99
CA ASP A 358 22.54 11.77 -3.39
C ASP A 358 21.40 11.47 -4.37
N LEU A 359 20.30 12.21 -4.19
CA LEU A 359 19.11 12.08 -5.06
C LEU A 359 19.41 12.35 -6.54
N ASP A 360 20.44 13.18 -6.86
CA ASP A 360 20.83 13.42 -8.25
C ASP A 360 21.36 12.14 -8.92
N ASP A 361 22.22 11.39 -8.22
CA ASP A 361 22.69 10.09 -8.71
C ASP A 361 21.55 9.05 -8.77
N SER A 362 20.61 9.06 -7.81
CA SER A 362 19.42 8.20 -7.86
C SER A 362 18.58 8.46 -9.11
N VAL A 363 18.29 9.73 -9.41
CA VAL A 363 17.55 10.14 -10.63
C VAL A 363 18.33 9.78 -11.90
N ARG A 364 19.63 10.09 -11.96
CA ARG A 364 20.49 9.75 -13.10
C ARG A 364 20.49 8.25 -13.36
N CYS A 365 20.71 7.44 -12.34
CA CYS A 365 20.79 5.99 -12.47
C CYS A 365 19.42 5.37 -12.84
N ALA A 366 18.31 5.89 -12.30
CA ALA A 366 16.98 5.45 -12.71
C ALA A 366 16.72 5.78 -14.17
N SER A 367 17.02 7.01 -14.62
CA SER A 367 16.80 7.43 -16.01
C SER A 367 17.67 6.65 -17.01
N GLU A 368 18.95 6.37 -16.68
CA GLU A 368 19.83 5.54 -17.51
C GLU A 368 19.28 4.12 -17.68
N ARG A 369 18.71 3.54 -16.61
CA ARG A 369 18.09 2.20 -16.61
C ARG A 369 16.80 2.16 -17.42
N LEU A 370 16.00 3.22 -17.37
CA LEU A 370 14.74 3.30 -18.12
C LEU A 370 14.95 3.51 -19.62
N ARG A 371 16.07 4.09 -20.05
CA ARG A 371 16.29 4.45 -21.46
C ARG A 371 16.07 3.30 -22.45
N PRO A 372 16.63 2.08 -22.28
CA PRO A 372 16.39 0.98 -23.21
C PRO A 372 14.89 0.59 -23.31
N TRP A 373 14.15 0.74 -22.21
CA TRP A 373 12.72 0.46 -22.18
C TRP A 373 11.88 1.57 -22.81
N GLN A 374 12.32 2.83 -22.70
CA GLN A 374 11.72 3.95 -23.42
C GLN A 374 11.93 3.82 -24.94
N ASP A 375 13.11 3.34 -25.35
CA ASP A 375 13.39 3.03 -26.76
C ASP A 375 12.50 1.88 -27.26
N LEU A 376 12.28 0.84 -26.45
CA LEU A 376 11.34 -0.25 -26.76
C LEU A 376 9.89 0.26 -26.86
N GLU A 377 9.43 1.05 -25.88
CA GLU A 377 8.10 1.67 -25.89
C GLU A 377 7.87 2.49 -27.16
N ALA A 378 8.87 3.29 -27.56
CA ALA A 378 8.81 4.07 -28.79
C ALA A 378 8.80 3.20 -30.05
N ALA A 379 9.56 2.09 -30.07
CA ALA A 379 9.61 1.15 -31.19
C ALA A 379 8.31 0.34 -31.35
N GLU A 380 7.65 0.03 -30.23
CA GLU A 380 6.37 -0.70 -30.19
C GLU A 380 5.15 0.21 -30.25
N LYS A 381 5.34 1.51 -30.51
CA LYS A 381 4.26 2.48 -30.60
C LYS A 381 3.20 2.05 -31.61
N SER A 382 1.98 1.83 -31.13
CA SER A 382 0.84 1.46 -31.97
C SER A 382 0.45 2.62 -32.89
N PRO A 383 0.35 2.41 -34.21
CA PRO A 383 -0.19 3.43 -35.11
C PRO A 383 -1.67 3.77 -34.84
N ALA A 384 -2.43 2.80 -34.29
CA ALA A 384 -3.83 2.98 -33.92
C ALA A 384 -3.99 3.77 -32.61
N HIS A 385 -3.03 3.65 -31.69
CA HIS A 385 -3.07 4.26 -30.37
C HIS A 385 -1.76 5.03 -30.06
N PRO A 386 -1.47 6.09 -30.84
CA PRO A 386 -0.20 6.81 -30.71
C PRO A 386 -0.03 7.52 -29.34
N GLU A 387 -1.13 7.77 -28.64
CA GLU A 387 -1.14 8.44 -27.32
C GLU A 387 -0.72 7.53 -26.16
N ARG A 388 -0.51 6.22 -26.42
CA ARG A 388 0.10 5.32 -25.43
C ARG A 388 1.59 5.61 -25.18
N VAL A 389 2.23 6.36 -26.08
CA VAL A 389 3.60 6.87 -25.92
C VAL A 389 3.53 8.39 -25.88
N PRO A 390 3.26 8.99 -24.69
CA PRO A 390 2.94 10.40 -24.57
C PRO A 390 4.15 11.33 -24.77
N PHE A 391 5.37 10.82 -24.52
CA PHE A 391 6.58 11.65 -24.53
C PHE A 391 7.58 11.17 -25.57
N SER A 392 8.23 12.12 -26.23
CA SER A 392 9.40 11.88 -27.07
C SER A 392 10.67 11.75 -26.21
N ALA A 393 11.70 11.08 -26.71
CA ALA A 393 12.99 10.97 -26.05
C ALA A 393 13.59 12.35 -25.68
N GLY A 394 13.37 13.37 -26.51
CA GLY A 394 13.82 14.73 -26.22
C GLY A 394 13.08 15.38 -25.03
N GLN A 395 11.77 15.16 -24.92
CA GLN A 395 10.98 15.63 -23.77
C GLN A 395 11.42 14.94 -22.48
N ILE A 396 11.61 13.62 -22.52
CA ILE A 396 12.11 12.84 -21.38
C ILE A 396 13.48 13.35 -20.93
N ALA A 397 14.43 13.47 -21.86
CA ALA A 397 15.79 13.95 -21.54
C ALA A 397 15.78 15.36 -20.94
N SER A 398 14.95 16.27 -21.47
CA SER A 398 14.79 17.62 -20.93
C SER A 398 14.19 17.62 -19.53
N ALA A 399 13.16 16.79 -19.29
CA ALA A 399 12.54 16.68 -17.97
C ALA A 399 13.50 16.10 -16.93
N VAL A 400 14.25 15.05 -17.26
CA VAL A 400 15.30 14.50 -16.39
C VAL A 400 16.35 15.56 -16.05
N ALA A 401 16.82 16.34 -17.03
CA ALA A 401 17.77 17.41 -16.78
C ALA A 401 17.21 18.45 -15.81
N SER A 402 15.97 18.91 -16.03
CA SER A 402 15.30 19.89 -15.15
C SER A 402 15.11 19.35 -13.72
N THR A 403 14.75 18.07 -13.57
CA THR A 403 14.63 17.39 -12.27
C THR A 403 15.97 17.39 -11.52
N ARG A 404 17.07 17.08 -12.23
CA ARG A 404 18.42 17.07 -11.66
C ARG A 404 18.88 18.46 -11.26
N ASP A 405 18.64 19.45 -12.11
CA ASP A 405 18.95 20.86 -11.81
C ASP A 405 18.23 21.33 -10.54
N PHE A 406 16.91 21.00 -10.40
CA PHE A 406 16.15 21.30 -9.19
C PHE A 406 16.77 20.65 -7.94
N ILE A 407 17.10 19.35 -8.01
CA ILE A 407 17.70 18.61 -6.91
C ILE A 407 19.06 19.19 -6.51
N ALA A 408 19.87 19.58 -7.49
CA ALA A 408 21.19 20.17 -7.25
C ALA A 408 21.13 21.55 -6.57
N ASP A 409 20.13 22.38 -6.90
CA ASP A 409 19.97 23.72 -6.36
C ASP A 409 19.32 23.75 -4.98
N ARG A 410 18.46 22.78 -4.69
CA ARG A 410 17.60 22.79 -3.50
C ARG A 410 18.34 22.81 -2.15
N PRO A 411 19.49 22.10 -1.94
CA PRO A 411 20.25 22.20 -0.70
C PRO A 411 20.73 23.64 -0.37
N ALA A 412 21.15 24.40 -1.37
CA ALA A 412 21.59 25.78 -1.18
C ALA A 412 20.44 26.72 -0.79
N GLU A 413 19.26 26.54 -1.41
CA GLU A 413 18.05 27.30 -1.08
C GLU A 413 17.60 27.03 0.37
N LEU A 414 17.54 25.75 0.77
CA LEU A 414 17.15 25.39 2.12
C LEU A 414 18.18 25.85 3.17
N ALA A 415 19.48 25.74 2.88
CA ALA A 415 20.54 26.25 3.75
C ALA A 415 20.43 27.77 3.96
N SER A 416 20.16 28.52 2.87
CA SER A 416 19.91 29.96 2.93
C SER A 416 18.70 30.29 3.81
N PHE A 417 17.58 29.56 3.65
CA PHE A 417 16.37 29.74 4.46
C PHE A 417 16.65 29.46 5.96
N LEU A 418 17.45 28.43 6.27
CA LEU A 418 17.81 28.08 7.64
C LEU A 418 18.90 28.99 8.24
N GLY A 419 19.56 29.81 7.43
CA GLY A 419 20.68 30.66 7.87
C GLY A 419 21.96 29.85 8.16
N VAL A 420 22.17 28.74 7.48
CA VAL A 420 23.35 27.87 7.64
C VAL A 420 24.15 27.82 6.32
N ALA A 421 25.40 27.34 6.40
CA ALA A 421 26.19 27.11 5.20
C ALA A 421 25.60 25.94 4.40
N PRO A 422 25.54 26.03 3.03
CA PRO A 422 25.11 24.93 2.23
C PRO A 422 26.09 23.75 2.36
N PRO A 423 25.57 22.49 2.41
CA PRO A 423 26.44 21.32 2.44
C PRO A 423 27.20 21.20 1.10
N ALA A 424 28.37 20.56 1.14
CA ALA A 424 29.04 20.20 -0.09
C ALA A 424 28.22 19.13 -0.85
N PRO A 425 28.12 19.20 -2.18
CA PRO A 425 27.48 18.14 -2.94
C PRO A 425 28.25 16.82 -2.74
N PRO A 426 27.55 15.68 -2.65
CA PRO A 426 28.19 14.38 -2.54
C PRO A 426 28.98 14.07 -3.83
N PRO A 427 30.04 13.25 -3.75
CA PRO A 427 30.73 12.81 -4.95
C PRO A 427 29.85 11.83 -5.73
N SER A 428 29.68 12.07 -7.04
CA SER A 428 28.89 11.18 -7.91
C SER A 428 29.43 9.75 -7.88
N GLN A 429 28.53 8.79 -7.75
CA GLN A 429 28.82 7.36 -7.66
C GLN A 429 28.46 6.64 -8.97
N PRO A 430 29.16 5.55 -9.32
CA PRO A 430 28.72 4.69 -10.40
C PRO A 430 27.32 4.13 -10.10
N CYS A 431 26.46 4.05 -11.12
CA CYS A 431 25.15 3.47 -10.94
C CYS A 431 25.26 2.02 -10.49
N PRO A 432 24.56 1.64 -9.42
CA PRO A 432 24.55 0.25 -8.99
C PRO A 432 23.96 -0.63 -10.11
N PRO A 433 24.50 -1.83 -10.33
CA PRO A 433 23.98 -2.74 -11.34
C PRO A 433 22.50 -3.03 -11.07
N PRO A 434 21.73 -3.41 -12.10
CA PRO A 434 20.41 -3.98 -11.91
C PRO A 434 20.46 -5.11 -10.89
N THR A 435 19.37 -5.30 -10.15
CA THR A 435 19.28 -6.45 -9.23
C THR A 435 19.35 -7.71 -10.08
N GLN A 436 20.29 -8.61 -9.78
CA GLN A 436 20.37 -9.88 -10.50
C GLN A 436 19.05 -10.63 -10.30
N ARG A 437 18.53 -11.17 -11.41
CA ARG A 437 17.38 -12.08 -11.38
C ARG A 437 17.62 -13.15 -10.31
N ARG A 438 16.75 -13.22 -9.32
CA ARG A 438 16.74 -14.33 -8.37
C ARG A 438 16.24 -15.54 -9.15
N ASP A 439 16.98 -16.64 -9.14
CA ASP A 439 16.47 -17.94 -9.58
C ASP A 439 15.41 -18.37 -8.55
N HIS A 440 14.24 -17.77 -8.63
CA HIS A 440 13.09 -18.24 -7.89
C HIS A 440 12.72 -19.58 -8.51
N GLU A 441 12.96 -20.63 -7.78
CA GLU A 441 12.35 -21.92 -8.07
C GLU A 441 10.85 -21.68 -8.23
N ALA A 442 10.36 -21.81 -9.46
CA ALA A 442 8.95 -21.59 -9.76
C ALA A 442 8.14 -22.46 -8.80
N PRO A 443 7.04 -21.92 -8.18
CA PRO A 443 6.15 -22.78 -7.42
C PRO A 443 5.76 -23.95 -8.32
N PRO A 444 5.84 -25.22 -7.85
CA PRO A 444 5.68 -26.38 -8.70
C PRO A 444 4.36 -26.29 -9.44
N ALA A 445 4.43 -26.34 -10.78
CA ALA A 445 3.28 -26.37 -11.65
C ALA A 445 2.37 -27.55 -11.26
N PRO A 446 1.04 -27.42 -11.27
CA PRO A 446 0.15 -28.55 -11.06
C PRO A 446 0.40 -29.59 -12.14
N GLY A 447 0.87 -30.78 -11.71
CA GLY A 447 1.49 -31.83 -12.50
C GLY A 447 0.79 -32.20 -13.79
N GLY A 448 1.57 -32.13 -14.87
CA GLY A 448 1.35 -32.88 -16.11
C GLY A 448 1.83 -34.31 -15.93
N SER A 449 0.94 -35.25 -16.18
CA SER A 449 1.15 -36.71 -16.11
C SER A 449 2.26 -37.16 -17.08
N THR A 450 3.34 -37.70 -16.57
CA THR A 450 4.19 -38.68 -17.28
C THR A 450 4.32 -39.94 -16.44
N ALA A 451 4.13 -41.07 -17.08
CA ALA A 451 4.06 -42.41 -16.53
C ALA A 451 5.36 -42.88 -15.82
N PRO A 452 5.34 -44.02 -15.09
CA PRO A 452 6.07 -44.19 -13.86
C PRO A 452 7.47 -44.77 -14.02
N SER A 453 8.42 -44.26 -13.27
CA SER A 453 9.62 -44.99 -12.88
C SER A 453 9.58 -45.18 -11.36
N THR A 454 9.51 -46.42 -10.97
CA THR A 454 9.52 -46.93 -9.61
C THR A 454 10.77 -46.53 -8.83
N ILE A 455 10.61 -45.68 -7.82
CA ILE A 455 11.45 -45.71 -6.60
C ILE A 455 10.53 -45.39 -5.42
N SER A 456 10.38 -46.36 -4.54
CA SER A 456 9.70 -46.23 -3.25
C SER A 456 10.44 -45.22 -2.38
N ALA A 457 9.79 -44.09 -2.10
CA ALA A 457 10.11 -43.26 -0.95
C ALA A 457 8.81 -43.05 -0.16
N SER A 458 8.82 -43.46 1.07
CA SER A 458 7.73 -43.33 2.03
C SER A 458 7.36 -41.89 2.21
N ALA A 459 6.08 -41.56 1.98
CA ALA A 459 5.49 -40.25 2.24
C ALA A 459 5.59 -39.87 3.72
N PRO A 460 5.80 -38.58 4.05
CA PRO A 460 5.70 -38.12 5.43
C PRO A 460 4.24 -38.22 5.91
N PRO A 461 3.99 -38.61 7.16
CA PRO A 461 2.64 -38.77 7.68
C PRO A 461 2.01 -37.38 7.91
N GLY A 462 0.85 -37.11 7.28
CA GLY A 462 -0.05 -36.06 7.75
C GLY A 462 -0.64 -35.05 6.78
N SER A 463 -0.54 -35.23 5.46
CA SER A 463 -1.28 -34.37 4.53
C SER A 463 -2.72 -34.81 4.39
N ILE A 464 -3.66 -34.07 5.01
CA ILE A 464 -5.10 -34.27 4.85
C ILE A 464 -5.50 -33.67 3.49
N ALA A 465 -6.06 -34.52 2.60
CA ALA A 465 -6.55 -34.06 1.30
C ALA A 465 -7.73 -33.08 1.46
N PRO A 466 -7.88 -32.07 0.58
CA PRO A 466 -8.95 -31.09 0.68
C PRO A 466 -10.34 -31.75 0.64
N PRO A 467 -11.32 -31.23 1.40
CA PRO A 467 -12.67 -31.70 1.38
C PRO A 467 -13.26 -31.60 -0.03
N ARG A 468 -14.15 -32.49 -0.40
CA ARG A 468 -14.75 -32.53 -1.74
C ARG A 468 -16.27 -32.60 -1.65
N LEU A 469 -16.93 -31.64 -2.34
CA LEU A 469 -18.38 -31.68 -2.49
C LEU A 469 -18.77 -32.84 -3.43
N ILE A 470 -19.50 -33.83 -2.90
CA ILE A 470 -19.93 -35.01 -3.65
C ILE A 470 -21.26 -34.73 -4.35
N ARG A 471 -22.23 -34.16 -3.62
CA ARG A 471 -23.58 -33.93 -4.11
C ARG A 471 -24.25 -32.76 -3.39
N SER A 472 -25.09 -32.03 -4.10
CA SER A 472 -26.04 -31.08 -3.54
C SER A 472 -27.47 -31.49 -3.87
N ARG A 473 -28.38 -31.32 -2.90
CA ARG A 473 -29.82 -31.52 -3.08
C ARG A 473 -30.56 -30.29 -2.62
N VAL A 474 -31.33 -29.69 -3.51
CA VAL A 474 -32.11 -28.49 -3.24
C VAL A 474 -33.51 -28.88 -2.81
N GLY A 475 -33.89 -28.61 -1.56
CA GLY A 475 -35.24 -28.70 -1.05
C GLY A 475 -35.98 -27.35 -1.11
N GLU A 476 -37.20 -27.33 -0.60
CA GLU A 476 -38.04 -26.12 -0.56
C GLU A 476 -37.42 -25.02 0.32
N ARG A 477 -37.01 -25.38 1.53
CA ARG A 477 -36.52 -24.45 2.56
C ARG A 477 -35.07 -24.69 2.95
N ALA A 478 -34.37 -25.62 2.31
CA ALA A 478 -32.99 -25.95 2.63
C ALA A 478 -32.22 -26.51 1.43
N VAL A 479 -30.90 -26.36 1.48
CA VAL A 479 -29.97 -27.03 0.58
C VAL A 479 -29.12 -27.99 1.38
N HIS A 480 -29.09 -29.25 0.98
CA HIS A 480 -28.31 -30.32 1.61
C HIS A 480 -27.05 -30.55 0.78
N LEU A 481 -25.92 -30.58 1.43
CA LEU A 481 -24.60 -30.81 0.81
C LEU A 481 -24.01 -32.10 1.40
N ARG A 482 -23.58 -33.01 0.54
CA ARG A 482 -22.80 -34.17 0.93
C ARG A 482 -21.33 -33.93 0.60
N VAL A 483 -20.48 -33.97 1.61
CA VAL A 483 -19.07 -33.59 1.54
C VAL A 483 -18.21 -34.77 1.97
N ALA A 484 -17.24 -35.17 1.15
CA ALA A 484 -16.19 -36.09 1.55
C ALA A 484 -15.08 -35.34 2.28
N VAL A 485 -14.62 -35.90 3.38
CA VAL A 485 -13.46 -35.43 4.14
C VAL A 485 -12.46 -36.54 4.33
N SER A 486 -11.17 -36.23 4.34
CA SER A 486 -10.10 -37.21 4.49
C SER A 486 -9.59 -37.35 5.92
N GLY A 487 -10.17 -36.61 6.88
CA GLY A 487 -9.80 -36.66 8.28
C GLY A 487 -10.98 -36.31 9.21
N ALA A 488 -10.79 -36.52 10.52
CA ALA A 488 -11.72 -36.04 11.52
C ALA A 488 -11.60 -34.51 11.68
N GLY A 489 -12.74 -33.82 11.90
CA GLY A 489 -12.76 -32.39 12.04
C GLY A 489 -14.17 -31.80 12.14
N GLU A 490 -14.28 -30.50 11.98
CA GLU A 490 -15.56 -29.78 11.92
C GLU A 490 -15.76 -29.15 10.54
N LEU A 491 -16.97 -29.32 9.97
CA LEU A 491 -17.44 -28.61 8.78
C LEU A 491 -18.28 -27.41 9.21
N VAL A 492 -17.99 -26.22 8.63
CA VAL A 492 -18.78 -25.02 8.85
C VAL A 492 -19.26 -24.51 7.49
N LEU A 493 -20.57 -24.41 7.31
CA LEU A 493 -21.21 -24.00 6.06
C LEU A 493 -21.79 -22.60 6.18
N TYR A 494 -21.45 -21.73 5.26
CA TYR A 494 -22.01 -20.41 5.07
C TYR A 494 -22.74 -20.33 3.73
N GLY A 495 -23.79 -19.51 3.66
CA GLY A 495 -24.49 -19.27 2.40
C GLY A 495 -25.00 -17.84 2.30
N TRP A 496 -24.81 -17.22 1.12
CA TRP A 496 -25.30 -15.87 0.86
C TRP A 496 -25.89 -15.73 -0.55
N ILE A 497 -26.63 -14.65 -0.76
CA ILE A 497 -27.26 -14.26 -2.04
C ILE A 497 -26.90 -12.81 -2.35
N GLY A 498 -26.73 -12.50 -3.64
CA GLY A 498 -26.26 -11.18 -4.09
C GLY A 498 -24.76 -11.13 -4.28
N ALA A 499 -24.26 -10.01 -4.75
CA ALA A 499 -22.84 -9.77 -4.99
C ALA A 499 -22.40 -8.45 -4.33
N GLY A 500 -21.11 -8.34 -4.01
CA GLY A 500 -20.50 -7.14 -3.43
C GLY A 500 -21.15 -6.68 -2.12
N LYS A 501 -21.21 -5.38 -1.89
CA LYS A 501 -21.76 -4.76 -0.66
C LYS A 501 -23.25 -5.03 -0.41
N LYS A 502 -23.99 -5.62 -1.36
CA LYS A 502 -25.43 -5.94 -1.25
C LYS A 502 -25.70 -7.44 -1.04
N HIS A 503 -24.76 -8.19 -0.51
CA HIS A 503 -25.02 -9.59 -0.17
C HIS A 503 -25.86 -9.72 1.11
N ALA A 504 -26.72 -10.72 1.16
CA ALA A 504 -27.49 -11.06 2.35
C ALA A 504 -27.28 -12.54 2.70
N ASN A 505 -27.20 -12.86 3.99
CA ASN A 505 -27.10 -14.23 4.42
C ASN A 505 -28.31 -15.03 3.93
N ALA A 506 -28.02 -16.07 3.17
CA ALA A 506 -29.03 -16.97 2.64
C ALA A 506 -29.34 -18.15 3.58
N CYS A 507 -28.36 -18.57 4.41
CA CYS A 507 -28.54 -19.48 5.51
C CYS A 507 -27.73 -19.06 6.73
N ALA A 508 -28.22 -19.36 7.92
CA ALA A 508 -27.41 -19.27 9.13
C ALA A 508 -26.23 -20.24 9.04
N PRO A 509 -25.05 -19.89 9.60
CA PRO A 509 -23.90 -20.79 9.62
C PRO A 509 -24.29 -22.12 10.24
N ALA A 510 -24.06 -23.23 9.53
CA ALA A 510 -24.31 -24.58 10.01
C ALA A 510 -22.99 -25.27 10.33
N ARG A 511 -22.94 -26.01 11.45
CA ARG A 511 -21.76 -26.75 11.89
C ARG A 511 -22.04 -28.23 11.96
N ARG A 512 -21.06 -29.06 11.56
CA ARG A 512 -21.17 -30.51 11.61
C ARG A 512 -19.83 -31.19 11.87
N ARG A 513 -19.75 -32.04 12.88
CA ARG A 513 -18.56 -32.88 13.07
C ARG A 513 -18.51 -33.96 11.99
N ALA A 514 -17.33 -34.16 11.45
CA ALA A 514 -17.01 -35.16 10.46
C ALA A 514 -16.01 -36.16 11.07
N SER A 515 -16.25 -37.47 10.87
CA SER A 515 -15.29 -38.51 11.21
C SER A 515 -14.34 -38.80 10.06
N ALA A 516 -13.16 -39.34 10.35
CA ALA A 516 -12.16 -39.67 9.36
C ALA A 516 -12.71 -40.54 8.22
N SER A 517 -12.37 -40.17 6.98
CA SER A 517 -12.67 -40.94 5.75
C SER A 517 -14.16 -41.20 5.47
N ALA A 518 -15.05 -40.32 5.93
CA ALA A 518 -16.49 -40.45 5.72
C ALA A 518 -17.07 -39.29 4.92
N SER A 519 -18.18 -39.55 4.21
CA SER A 519 -18.98 -38.44 3.65
C SER A 519 -19.97 -37.96 4.71
N THR A 520 -19.98 -36.66 4.95
CA THR A 520 -20.84 -36.00 5.95
C THR A 520 -21.86 -35.11 5.23
N GLU A 521 -23.11 -35.14 5.70
CA GLU A 521 -24.15 -34.23 5.21
C GLU A 521 -24.24 -32.98 6.10
N ILE A 522 -24.23 -31.80 5.46
CA ILE A 522 -24.43 -30.52 6.12
C ILE A 522 -25.51 -29.72 5.39
N THR A 523 -26.33 -28.99 6.12
CA THR A 523 -27.56 -28.40 5.60
C THR A 523 -27.56 -26.88 5.78
N CYS A 524 -27.72 -26.12 4.67
CA CYS A 524 -28.04 -24.71 4.66
C CYS A 524 -29.56 -24.52 4.74
N LYS A 525 -30.09 -24.14 5.90
CA LYS A 525 -31.50 -23.75 6.06
C LYS A 525 -31.66 -22.32 5.53
N LEU A 526 -32.48 -22.14 4.49
CA LEU A 526 -32.67 -20.84 3.85
C LEU A 526 -33.37 -19.87 4.79
N THR A 527 -32.83 -18.65 4.88
CA THR A 527 -33.42 -17.54 5.66
C THR A 527 -34.68 -16.99 4.98
N ASP A 528 -35.53 -16.32 5.72
CA ASP A 528 -36.74 -15.68 5.17
C ASP A 528 -36.46 -14.69 4.03
N PRO A 529 -35.41 -13.86 4.06
CA PRO A 529 -35.03 -13.04 2.91
C PRO A 529 -34.71 -13.86 1.66
N ALA A 530 -33.98 -14.98 1.80
CA ALA A 530 -33.65 -15.87 0.71
C ALA A 530 -34.90 -16.58 0.14
N LEU A 531 -35.80 -17.02 1.02
CA LEU A 531 -37.08 -17.63 0.62
C LEU A 531 -37.96 -16.63 -0.13
N ARG A 532 -38.14 -15.41 0.39
CA ARG A 532 -38.91 -14.34 -0.30
C ARG A 532 -38.34 -14.02 -1.67
N ARG A 533 -37.02 -14.00 -1.82
CA ARG A 533 -36.38 -13.72 -3.10
C ARG A 533 -36.51 -14.90 -4.08
N ARG A 534 -36.40 -16.14 -3.58
CA ARG A 534 -36.61 -17.37 -4.34
C ARG A 534 -38.05 -17.51 -4.89
N ALA A 535 -39.04 -17.04 -4.12
CA ALA A 535 -40.44 -17.03 -4.56
C ALA A 535 -40.67 -16.13 -5.78
N LYS A 536 -39.88 -15.07 -5.92
CA LYS A 536 -40.01 -14.07 -7.02
C LYS A 536 -39.12 -14.38 -8.22
N HIS A 537 -37.89 -14.88 -7.96
CA HIS A 537 -36.86 -15.00 -8.99
C HIS A 537 -36.07 -16.33 -8.84
N ARG A 538 -35.36 -16.71 -9.91
CA ARG A 538 -34.27 -17.66 -9.78
C ARG A 538 -33.23 -17.07 -8.82
N LEU A 539 -32.74 -17.87 -7.88
CA LEU A 539 -31.82 -17.41 -6.84
C LEU A 539 -30.46 -18.04 -7.04
N ARG A 540 -29.43 -17.23 -7.24
CA ARG A 540 -28.05 -17.70 -7.18
C ARG A 540 -27.60 -17.69 -5.72
N LEU A 541 -27.29 -18.87 -5.19
CA LEU A 541 -26.83 -19.12 -3.84
C LEU A 541 -25.32 -19.38 -3.90
N HIS A 542 -24.58 -18.57 -3.20
CA HIS A 542 -23.14 -18.77 -2.98
C HIS A 542 -22.95 -19.51 -1.67
N LEU A 543 -22.14 -20.55 -1.68
CA LEU A 543 -21.85 -21.40 -0.53
C LEU A 543 -20.34 -21.42 -0.28
N LYS A 544 -19.95 -21.26 0.97
CA LYS A 544 -18.61 -21.46 1.48
C LYS A 544 -18.66 -22.57 2.54
N LEU A 545 -17.79 -23.54 2.41
CA LEU A 545 -17.66 -24.63 3.36
C LEU A 545 -16.22 -24.68 3.86
N ASP A 546 -16.04 -24.41 5.14
CA ASP A 546 -14.76 -24.53 5.83
C ASP A 546 -14.68 -25.90 6.49
N PHE A 547 -13.58 -26.61 6.27
CA PHE A 547 -13.23 -27.83 7.01
C PHE A 547 -12.08 -27.50 7.97
N LEU A 548 -12.35 -27.69 9.26
CA LEU A 548 -11.41 -27.50 10.35
C LEU A 548 -10.96 -28.86 10.84
N PRO A 549 -9.88 -29.45 10.32
CA PRO A 549 -9.44 -30.77 10.72
C PRO A 549 -8.94 -30.75 12.17
N SER A 550 -9.07 -31.88 12.86
CA SER A 550 -8.57 -32.04 14.23
C SER A 550 -7.05 -31.89 14.36
N SER A 551 -6.33 -32.07 13.23
CA SER A 551 -4.89 -31.82 13.08
C SER A 551 -4.61 -31.35 11.65
N GLY A 552 -3.79 -30.30 11.47
CA GLY A 552 -3.46 -29.73 10.17
C GLY A 552 -4.12 -28.37 9.92
N THR A 553 -3.93 -27.83 8.72
CA THR A 553 -4.43 -26.49 8.33
C THR A 553 -5.91 -26.53 7.93
N PRO A 554 -6.71 -25.48 8.27
CA PRO A 554 -8.07 -25.30 7.77
C PRO A 554 -8.12 -25.30 6.25
N GLN A 555 -9.17 -25.88 5.68
CA GLN A 555 -9.38 -26.00 4.24
C GLN A 555 -10.77 -25.50 3.86
N GLU A 556 -10.90 -24.90 2.68
CA GLU A 556 -12.12 -24.26 2.20
C GLU A 556 -12.57 -24.83 0.85
N ILE A 557 -13.90 -24.92 0.67
CA ILE A 557 -14.54 -25.14 -0.63
C ILE A 557 -15.58 -24.06 -0.88
N ARG A 558 -15.63 -23.55 -2.10
CA ARG A 558 -16.71 -22.68 -2.57
C ARG A 558 -17.53 -23.36 -3.65
N SER A 559 -18.81 -23.08 -3.66
CA SER A 559 -19.76 -23.60 -4.66
C SER A 559 -20.87 -22.61 -4.93
N ASN A 560 -21.30 -22.52 -6.17
CA ASN A 560 -22.44 -21.70 -6.58
C ASN A 560 -23.59 -22.63 -7.01
N LEU A 561 -24.78 -22.43 -6.44
CA LEU A 561 -25.97 -23.17 -6.79
C LEU A 561 -27.05 -22.24 -7.32
N THR A 562 -27.68 -22.59 -8.43
CA THR A 562 -28.85 -21.87 -8.90
C THR A 562 -30.12 -22.58 -8.42
N LEU A 563 -30.88 -21.91 -7.56
CA LEU A 563 -32.16 -22.40 -7.06
C LEU A 563 -33.26 -21.92 -8.01
N SER A 564 -34.06 -22.88 -8.54
CA SER A 564 -35.24 -22.54 -9.32
C SER A 564 -36.25 -21.75 -8.49
N ARG A 565 -37.06 -20.93 -9.18
CA ARG A 565 -38.18 -20.24 -8.55
C ARG A 565 -39.12 -21.30 -7.91
N HIS A 566 -39.50 -21.06 -6.68
CA HIS A 566 -40.48 -21.87 -5.98
C HIS A 566 -41.69 -21.01 -5.64
N ARG A 567 -42.84 -21.38 -6.22
CA ARG A 567 -44.15 -20.82 -5.84
C ARG A 567 -44.67 -21.74 -4.77
N GLY A 568 -44.69 -21.26 -3.53
CA GLY A 568 -45.36 -21.95 -2.42
C GLY A 568 -46.86 -22.03 -2.65
#